data_506658754e59f1903e2a287a0f796945
#
_entry.id   506658754e59f1903e2a287a0f796945
#
_cell.length_a   1.000
_cell.length_b   1.000
_cell.length_c   1.000
_cell.angle_alpha   90.00
_cell.angle_beta   90.00
_cell.angle_gamma   90.00
#
_symmetry.space_group_name_H-M   'P 1'
#
loop_
_entity.id
_entity.type
_entity.pdbx_description
1 polymer ?
#
loop_
_entity_poly.entity_id
_entity_poly.type
_entity_poly.pdbx_seq_one_letter_code
_entity_poly.pdbx_strand_id
1 'polypeptide(L)'
;MSHHSRRPQSPQDLIDYARRQLGEPVINLELAPEQCLDRVYEAIEKFIYEHYDGVTEGWYPYTITREDLNNEYLSLPADVASVLGVIDLNTVPNGSAEAFERVKYILANSDWVRQITFNGHGGSGLLDWHLNFMNIEMIREYFSPKISFQFNETTKRLYLNSKLPIAPPEPEVGEEDTFDPFPIILHCYRNIDPDQELRVYGDEWVRRYTTALIGRQWGSNIKKYDGVQLPGGVTLNGERIFEQYNQEVQRLNEEFDLKYKLPGEMFAL
;
A
#
# COMPACT_ATOMS: atom_id res chain seq x y z
N MET A 1 -34.95 -6.96 1.84
CA MET A 1 -34.04 -6.07 2.57
C MET A 1 -32.65 -6.71 2.53
N SER A 2 -31.72 -6.17 1.79
CA SER A 2 -30.39 -6.78 1.60
C SER A 2 -29.58 -6.67 2.90
N HIS A 3 -28.98 -7.76 3.32
CA HIS A 3 -28.11 -7.83 4.51
C HIS A 3 -26.84 -6.93 4.43
N HIS A 4 -26.62 -6.25 3.30
CA HIS A 4 -25.52 -5.32 3.12
C HIS A 4 -25.68 -3.96 3.83
N SER A 5 -26.87 -3.62 4.30
CA SER A 5 -27.17 -2.31 4.91
C SER A 5 -26.70 -2.14 6.37
N ARG A 6 -25.94 -3.07 6.94
CA ARG A 6 -25.44 -3.00 8.32
C ARG A 6 -23.92 -2.97 8.48
N ARG A 7 -23.19 -2.93 7.38
CA ARG A 7 -21.72 -2.78 7.46
C ARG A 7 -21.40 -1.30 7.61
N PRO A 8 -20.52 -0.92 8.56
CA PRO A 8 -20.04 0.44 8.68
C PRO A 8 -19.45 0.94 7.36
N GLN A 9 -19.75 2.18 7.00
CA GLN A 9 -19.24 2.85 5.81
C GLN A 9 -18.58 4.19 6.12
N SER A 10 -18.52 4.54 7.41
CA SER A 10 -17.90 5.76 7.89
C SER A 10 -17.23 5.52 9.24
N PRO A 11 -16.29 6.38 9.66
CA PRO A 11 -15.71 6.32 11.00
C PRO A 11 -16.79 6.32 12.10
N GLN A 12 -17.84 7.14 11.92
CA GLN A 12 -18.93 7.24 12.91
C GLN A 12 -19.76 5.96 12.98
N ASP A 13 -20.07 5.34 11.83
CA ASP A 13 -20.80 4.06 11.80
C ASP A 13 -20.00 2.95 12.52
N LEU A 14 -18.66 2.99 12.38
CA LEU A 14 -17.76 2.04 13.01
C LEU A 14 -17.71 2.25 14.53
N ILE A 15 -17.70 3.50 14.99
CA ILE A 15 -17.79 3.84 16.41
C ILE A 15 -19.14 3.35 16.97
N ASP A 16 -20.23 3.65 16.31
CA ASP A 16 -21.57 3.22 16.75
C ASP A 16 -21.70 1.69 16.77
N TYR A 17 -21.08 1.01 15.81
CA TYR A 17 -20.99 -0.45 15.81
C TYR A 17 -20.22 -0.94 17.03
N ALA A 18 -19.04 -0.40 17.29
CA ALA A 18 -18.18 -0.80 18.40
C ALA A 18 -18.87 -0.55 19.76
N ARG A 19 -19.51 0.61 19.95
CA ARG A 19 -20.25 0.95 21.16
C ARG A 19 -21.40 -0.02 21.41
N ARG A 20 -22.14 -0.41 20.37
CA ARG A 20 -23.20 -1.44 20.49
C ARG A 20 -22.64 -2.80 20.89
N GLN A 21 -21.46 -3.18 20.37
CA GLN A 21 -20.79 -4.43 20.75
C GLN A 21 -20.31 -4.41 22.21
N LEU A 22 -19.95 -3.25 22.73
CA LEU A 22 -19.54 -3.06 24.13
C LEU A 22 -20.73 -2.95 25.10
N GLY A 23 -21.97 -2.91 24.59
CA GLY A 23 -23.18 -2.99 25.39
C GLY A 23 -24.02 -1.72 25.43
N GLU A 24 -23.69 -0.67 24.72
CA GLU A 24 -24.56 0.52 24.60
C GLU A 24 -25.83 0.21 23.81
N PRO A 25 -26.98 0.77 24.16
CA PRO A 25 -27.28 1.77 25.20
C PRO A 25 -27.58 1.22 26.59
N VAL A 26 -27.46 -0.08 26.82
CA VAL A 26 -27.79 -0.70 28.13
C VAL A 26 -26.73 -0.30 29.17
N ILE A 27 -25.48 -0.24 28.76
CA ILE A 27 -24.36 0.21 29.58
C ILE A 27 -23.94 1.57 29.06
N ASN A 28 -23.79 2.55 29.95
CA ASN A 28 -23.22 3.85 29.58
C ASN A 28 -21.73 3.71 29.51
N LEU A 29 -21.17 3.95 28.31
CA LEU A 29 -19.72 3.94 28.08
C LEU A 29 -19.17 5.35 28.30
N GLU A 30 -18.35 5.52 29.33
CA GLU A 30 -17.69 6.80 29.63
C GLU A 30 -16.46 7.03 28.72
N LEU A 31 -16.74 7.31 27.46
CA LEU A 31 -15.75 7.57 26.43
C LEU A 31 -16.04 8.89 25.72
N ALA A 32 -15.03 9.73 25.58
CA ALA A 32 -15.14 10.91 24.73
C ALA A 32 -15.18 10.50 23.25
N PRO A 33 -15.97 11.18 22.40
CA PRO A 33 -16.04 10.86 20.96
C PRO A 33 -14.67 10.92 20.29
N GLU A 34 -13.79 11.85 20.67
CA GLU A 34 -12.44 12.01 20.16
C GLU A 34 -11.58 10.78 20.47
N GLN A 35 -11.68 10.21 21.67
CA GLN A 35 -10.98 8.98 22.03
C GLN A 35 -11.41 7.80 21.15
N CYS A 36 -12.69 7.74 20.81
CA CYS A 36 -13.20 6.71 19.90
C CYS A 36 -12.66 6.91 18.48
N LEU A 37 -12.64 8.15 17.99
CA LEU A 37 -12.08 8.49 16.67
C LEU A 37 -10.61 8.13 16.57
N ASP A 38 -9.80 8.46 17.59
CA ASP A 38 -8.37 8.10 17.62
C ASP A 38 -8.18 6.59 17.50
N ARG A 39 -9.01 5.79 18.14
CA ARG A 39 -8.94 4.31 18.04
C ARG A 39 -9.37 3.78 16.68
N VAL A 40 -10.32 4.44 16.03
CA VAL A 40 -10.69 4.12 14.64
C VAL A 40 -9.53 4.40 13.70
N TYR A 41 -8.92 5.57 13.81
CA TYR A 41 -7.76 5.92 12.96
C TYR A 41 -6.58 5.00 13.20
N GLU A 42 -6.27 4.64 14.45
CA GLU A 42 -5.22 3.65 14.78
C GLU A 42 -5.47 2.30 14.07
N ALA A 43 -6.73 1.85 14.05
CA ALA A 43 -7.08 0.58 13.40
C ALA A 43 -6.98 0.66 11.87
N ILE A 44 -7.42 1.77 11.28
CA ILE A 44 -7.37 2.00 9.83
C ILE A 44 -5.91 2.18 9.37
N GLU A 45 -5.12 2.94 10.11
CA GLU A 45 -3.71 3.14 9.81
C GLU A 45 -2.97 1.80 9.77
N LYS A 46 -3.19 0.95 10.77
CA LYS A 46 -2.60 -0.38 10.78
C LYS A 46 -3.07 -1.24 9.61
N PHE A 47 -4.36 -1.16 9.23
CA PHE A 47 -4.88 -1.85 8.06
C PHE A 47 -4.21 -1.38 6.77
N ILE A 48 -4.08 -0.08 6.57
CA ILE A 48 -3.49 0.49 5.35
C ILE A 48 -2.02 0.11 5.20
N TYR A 49 -1.25 0.15 6.30
CA TYR A 49 0.19 -0.08 6.22
C TYR A 49 0.61 -1.56 6.24
N GLU A 50 -0.18 -2.43 6.83
CA GLU A 50 0.26 -3.79 7.07
C GLU A 50 -0.63 -4.86 6.41
N HIS A 51 -1.88 -4.54 6.06
CA HIS A 51 -2.82 -5.51 5.47
C HIS A 51 -2.56 -5.70 3.97
N TYR A 52 -2.66 -6.93 3.48
CA TYR A 52 -2.46 -7.21 2.05
C TYR A 52 -3.48 -6.48 1.15
N ASP A 53 -4.70 -6.20 1.63
CA ASP A 53 -5.70 -5.39 0.94
C ASP A 53 -5.58 -3.88 1.26
N GLY A 54 -4.61 -3.47 2.07
CA GLY A 54 -4.36 -2.05 2.41
C GLY A 54 -3.63 -1.28 1.32
N VAL A 55 -3.04 -2.00 0.36
CA VAL A 55 -2.30 -1.44 -0.77
C VAL A 55 -2.78 -2.01 -2.08
N THR A 56 -2.68 -1.23 -3.13
CA THR A 56 -2.97 -1.64 -4.50
C THR A 56 -1.72 -1.51 -5.36
N GLU A 57 -1.33 -2.59 -6.02
CA GLU A 57 -0.26 -2.58 -7.00
C GLU A 57 -0.74 -1.92 -8.29
N GLY A 58 0.05 -1.01 -8.84
CA GLY A 58 -0.32 -0.30 -10.04
C GLY A 58 0.83 0.43 -10.73
N TRP A 59 0.51 0.97 -11.89
CA TRP A 59 1.41 1.75 -12.72
C TRP A 59 1.05 3.22 -12.61
N TYR A 60 1.99 4.04 -12.19
CA TYR A 60 1.81 5.48 -12.05
C TYR A 60 2.64 6.22 -13.11
N PRO A 61 2.00 6.90 -14.06
CA PRO A 61 2.72 7.76 -15.01
C PRO A 61 3.19 9.02 -14.30
N TYR A 62 4.47 9.32 -14.41
CA TYR A 62 5.08 10.51 -13.88
C TYR A 62 5.83 11.25 -14.99
N THR A 63 5.66 12.56 -15.06
CA THR A 63 6.38 13.40 -16.01
C THR A 63 7.49 14.14 -15.29
N ILE A 64 8.73 13.85 -15.65
CA ILE A 64 9.89 14.50 -15.06
C ILE A 64 9.94 15.95 -15.54
N THR A 65 9.99 16.86 -14.59
CA THR A 65 10.06 18.30 -14.80
C THR A 65 11.50 18.81 -14.62
N ARG A 66 11.75 20.04 -15.05
CA ARG A 66 13.05 20.71 -14.83
C ARG A 66 13.35 20.84 -13.32
N GLU A 67 12.34 21.10 -12.50
CA GLU A 67 12.49 21.20 -11.05
C GLU A 67 12.96 19.90 -10.42
N ASP A 68 12.44 18.76 -10.91
CA ASP A 68 12.86 17.44 -10.44
C ASP A 68 14.34 17.18 -10.75
N LEU A 69 14.81 17.60 -11.95
CA LEU A 69 16.22 17.46 -12.34
C LEU A 69 17.14 18.34 -11.50
N ASN A 70 16.73 19.58 -11.21
CA ASN A 70 17.49 20.50 -10.38
C ASN A 70 17.56 20.03 -8.92
N ASN A 71 16.49 19.39 -8.43
CA ASN A 71 16.40 18.88 -7.07
C ASN A 71 17.08 17.52 -6.91
N GLU A 72 17.41 16.81 -7.99
CA GLU A 72 17.96 15.45 -8.02
C GLU A 72 17.05 14.39 -7.38
N TYR A 73 15.76 14.69 -7.19
CA TYR A 73 14.75 13.75 -6.70
C TYR A 73 13.38 14.05 -7.32
N LEU A 74 12.55 13.01 -7.39
CA LEU A 74 11.16 13.11 -7.82
C LEU A 74 10.26 13.12 -6.59
N SER A 75 9.33 14.08 -6.54
CA SER A 75 8.33 14.17 -5.46
C SER A 75 7.11 13.35 -5.82
N LEU A 76 6.87 12.25 -5.12
CA LEU A 76 5.73 11.37 -5.35
C LEU A 76 4.52 11.78 -4.50
N PRO A 77 3.29 11.43 -4.94
CA PRO A 77 2.08 11.64 -4.15
C PRO A 77 2.12 10.91 -2.81
N ALA A 78 1.35 11.43 -1.84
CA ALA A 78 1.30 10.90 -0.48
C ALA A 78 0.79 9.44 -0.39
N ASP A 79 -0.01 9.02 -1.36
CA ASP A 79 -0.60 7.69 -1.44
C ASP A 79 0.38 6.60 -1.92
N VAL A 80 1.55 6.96 -2.45
CA VAL A 80 2.57 5.98 -2.84
C VAL A 80 3.22 5.40 -1.58
N ALA A 81 3.04 4.11 -1.35
CA ALA A 81 3.63 3.37 -0.24
C ALA A 81 5.07 2.92 -0.56
N SER A 82 5.27 2.31 -1.72
CA SER A 82 6.60 1.90 -2.16
C SER A 82 6.71 1.89 -3.68
N VAL A 83 7.93 1.99 -4.18
CA VAL A 83 8.23 1.89 -5.61
C VAL A 83 8.95 0.56 -5.85
N LEU A 84 8.42 -0.24 -6.77
CA LEU A 84 8.93 -1.56 -7.14
C LEU A 84 9.85 -1.49 -8.36
N GLY A 85 9.61 -0.53 -9.25
CA GLY A 85 10.37 -0.39 -10.48
C GLY A 85 10.14 0.95 -11.16
N VAL A 86 11.12 1.35 -11.96
CA VAL A 86 11.05 2.55 -12.78
C VAL A 86 11.29 2.14 -14.23
N ILE A 87 10.38 2.51 -15.12
CA ILE A 87 10.50 2.29 -16.55
C ILE A 87 10.65 3.64 -17.23
N ASP A 88 11.80 3.84 -17.86
CA ASP A 88 12.02 5.00 -18.71
C ASP A 88 11.48 4.70 -20.10
N LEU A 89 10.58 5.55 -20.58
CA LEU A 89 10.03 5.45 -21.93
C LEU A 89 10.94 6.10 -22.98
N ASN A 90 11.92 6.91 -22.55
CA ASN A 90 12.81 7.65 -23.43
C ASN A 90 14.16 6.98 -23.70
N THR A 91 14.45 5.81 -23.12
CA THR A 91 15.68 5.06 -23.46
C THR A 91 15.68 4.52 -24.89
N VAL A 92 14.67 4.87 -25.66
CA VAL A 92 14.61 4.57 -27.08
C VAL A 92 15.00 5.85 -27.85
N PRO A 93 16.22 5.94 -28.37
CA PRO A 93 16.57 7.04 -29.26
C PRO A 93 15.64 6.99 -30.48
N ASN A 94 14.87 8.03 -30.70
CA ASN A 94 13.97 8.24 -31.83
C ASN A 94 12.55 7.67 -31.77
N GLY A 95 11.80 7.95 -30.68
CA GLY A 95 10.34 8.05 -30.77
C GLY A 95 9.54 6.77 -30.53
N SER A 96 8.27 6.98 -30.33
CA SER A 96 7.24 6.00 -29.97
C SER A 96 7.14 4.74 -30.88
N ALA A 97 7.65 4.80 -32.11
CA ALA A 97 7.64 3.69 -33.05
C ALA A 97 8.57 2.53 -32.60
N GLU A 98 9.73 2.84 -32.03
CA GLU A 98 10.68 1.80 -31.62
C GLU A 98 10.31 1.12 -30.30
N ALA A 99 9.66 1.84 -29.38
CA ALA A 99 9.08 1.22 -28.19
C ALA A 99 7.98 0.21 -28.57
N PHE A 100 7.17 0.56 -29.58
CA PHE A 100 6.14 -0.33 -30.11
C PHE A 100 6.74 -1.53 -30.85
N GLU A 101 7.82 -1.33 -31.59
CA GLU A 101 8.57 -2.41 -32.25
C GLU A 101 9.25 -3.33 -31.23
N ARG A 102 9.76 -2.83 -30.11
CA ARG A 102 10.27 -3.66 -29.00
C ARG A 102 9.17 -4.52 -28.37
N VAL A 103 8.00 -3.94 -28.11
CA VAL A 103 6.85 -4.71 -27.62
C VAL A 103 6.42 -5.75 -28.64
N LYS A 104 6.36 -5.42 -29.92
CA LYS A 104 6.11 -6.39 -30.99
C LYS A 104 7.19 -7.46 -31.09
N TYR A 105 8.46 -7.10 -30.94
CA TYR A 105 9.57 -8.04 -30.97
C TYR A 105 9.51 -9.02 -29.77
N ILE A 106 9.16 -8.53 -28.58
CA ILE A 106 8.97 -9.36 -27.39
C ILE A 106 7.76 -10.28 -27.57
N LEU A 107 6.65 -9.78 -28.10
CA LEU A 107 5.45 -10.57 -28.39
C LEU A 107 5.69 -11.58 -29.53
N ALA A 108 6.36 -11.17 -30.60
CA ALA A 108 6.73 -12.06 -31.70
C ALA A 108 7.72 -13.15 -31.26
N ASN A 109 8.68 -12.81 -30.42
CA ASN A 109 9.59 -13.81 -29.84
C ASN A 109 8.90 -14.76 -28.87
N SER A 110 7.87 -14.31 -28.16
CA SER A 110 7.08 -15.20 -27.30
C SER A 110 6.29 -16.22 -28.14
N ASP A 111 5.76 -15.81 -29.28
CA ASP A 111 5.08 -16.69 -30.23
C ASP A 111 6.08 -17.60 -30.99
N TRP A 112 7.25 -17.09 -31.33
CA TRP A 112 8.32 -17.86 -31.94
C TRP A 112 8.88 -18.92 -30.97
N VAL A 113 9.10 -18.59 -29.72
CA VAL A 113 9.46 -19.52 -28.65
C VAL A 113 8.36 -20.58 -28.47
N ARG A 114 7.10 -20.20 -28.53
CA ARG A 114 5.95 -21.11 -28.50
C ARG A 114 5.96 -22.09 -29.68
N GLN A 115 6.22 -21.61 -30.88
CA GLN A 115 6.28 -22.43 -32.09
C GLN A 115 7.44 -23.42 -32.06
N ILE A 116 8.62 -23.02 -31.61
CA ILE A 116 9.80 -23.90 -31.46
C ILE A 116 9.55 -24.99 -30.39
N THR A 117 8.90 -24.63 -29.29
CA THR A 117 8.66 -25.56 -28.19
C THR A 117 7.59 -26.61 -28.52
N PHE A 118 6.61 -26.27 -29.35
CA PHE A 118 5.51 -27.18 -29.69
C PHE A 118 5.71 -27.95 -30.99
N ASN A 119 6.56 -27.50 -31.90
CA ASN A 119 6.83 -28.20 -33.19
C ASN A 119 8.14 -29.02 -33.20
N GLY A 120 8.91 -28.99 -32.13
CA GLY A 120 10.20 -29.67 -32.03
C GLY A 120 10.04 -31.13 -31.55
N HIS A 121 10.56 -32.05 -32.32
CA HIS A 121 10.63 -33.46 -32.07
C HIS A 121 11.29 -33.80 -30.72
N GLY A 122 10.54 -34.46 -29.85
CA GLY A 122 11.05 -35.41 -28.85
C GLY A 122 11.97 -34.89 -27.73
N GLY A 123 11.45 -34.74 -26.55
CA GLY A 123 12.15 -35.07 -25.31
C GLY A 123 12.90 -33.96 -24.55
N SER A 124 13.31 -32.86 -25.18
CA SER A 124 14.08 -31.76 -24.52
C SER A 124 13.31 -30.45 -24.28
N GLY A 125 12.05 -30.43 -24.60
CA GLY A 125 11.23 -29.21 -24.65
C GLY A 125 11.26 -28.31 -23.38
N LEU A 126 11.37 -28.91 -22.20
CA LEU A 126 11.46 -28.17 -20.94
C LEU A 126 12.86 -27.54 -20.73
N LEU A 127 13.92 -28.23 -21.12
CA LEU A 127 15.31 -27.73 -21.04
C LEU A 127 15.54 -26.62 -22.07
N ASP A 128 15.08 -26.79 -23.30
CA ASP A 128 15.18 -25.76 -24.35
C ASP A 128 14.32 -24.55 -24.02
N TRP A 129 13.15 -24.74 -23.42
CA TRP A 129 12.31 -23.65 -22.92
C TRP A 129 13.02 -22.87 -21.81
N HIS A 130 13.62 -23.56 -20.85
CA HIS A 130 14.34 -22.93 -19.73
C HIS A 130 15.57 -22.16 -20.21
N LEU A 131 16.35 -22.74 -21.11
CA LEU A 131 17.52 -22.08 -21.70
C LEU A 131 17.14 -20.86 -22.54
N ASN A 132 16.08 -20.94 -23.32
CA ASN A 132 15.57 -19.81 -24.09
C ASN A 132 15.00 -18.71 -23.21
N PHE A 133 14.32 -19.06 -22.12
CA PHE A 133 13.82 -18.14 -21.13
C PHE A 133 14.98 -17.40 -20.43
N MET A 134 16.02 -18.10 -19.99
CA MET A 134 17.23 -17.50 -19.41
C MET A 134 17.95 -16.60 -20.40
N ASN A 135 18.05 -17.00 -21.68
CA ASN A 135 18.65 -16.17 -22.72
C ASN A 135 17.85 -14.88 -22.99
N ILE A 136 16.51 -14.96 -22.96
CA ILE A 136 15.63 -13.80 -23.10
C ILE A 136 15.78 -12.86 -21.88
N GLU A 137 15.85 -13.40 -20.67
CA GLU A 137 16.10 -12.61 -19.47
C GLU A 137 17.49 -11.94 -19.50
N MET A 138 18.52 -12.66 -19.90
CA MET A 138 19.86 -12.12 -20.06
C MET A 138 19.90 -11.01 -21.13
N ILE A 139 19.26 -11.20 -22.27
CA ILE A 139 19.13 -10.19 -23.33
C ILE A 139 18.36 -8.97 -22.78
N ARG A 140 17.29 -9.21 -22.05
CA ARG A 140 16.48 -8.15 -21.41
C ARG A 140 17.32 -7.34 -20.40
N GLU A 141 18.14 -8.00 -19.62
CA GLU A 141 19.02 -7.35 -18.64
C GLU A 141 20.11 -6.51 -19.31
N TYR A 142 20.67 -6.96 -20.44
CA TYR A 142 21.66 -6.20 -21.21
C TYR A 142 21.09 -5.02 -21.99
N PHE A 143 19.87 -5.15 -22.53
CA PHE A 143 19.27 -4.14 -23.40
C PHE A 143 18.24 -3.23 -22.70
N SER A 144 17.85 -3.56 -21.48
CA SER A 144 17.01 -2.71 -20.64
C SER A 144 17.61 -2.67 -19.24
N PRO A 145 18.69 -1.89 -19.04
CA PRO A 145 19.30 -1.77 -17.72
C PRO A 145 18.23 -1.31 -16.73
N LYS A 146 18.05 -2.07 -15.66
CA LYS A 146 17.16 -1.68 -14.57
C LYS A 146 17.66 -0.34 -14.03
N ILE A 147 16.77 0.64 -14.00
CA ILE A 147 17.08 1.93 -13.37
C ILE A 147 17.19 1.65 -11.88
N SER A 148 18.37 1.85 -11.32
CA SER A 148 18.58 1.78 -9.89
C SER A 148 17.97 3.02 -9.24
N PHE A 149 17.17 2.82 -8.20
CA PHE A 149 16.49 3.91 -7.51
C PHE A 149 16.50 3.68 -6.00
N GLN A 150 16.26 4.74 -5.24
CA GLN A 150 16.05 4.72 -3.80
C GLN A 150 14.81 5.55 -3.48
N PHE A 151 13.84 4.96 -2.80
CA PHE A 151 12.63 5.62 -2.37
C PHE A 151 12.63 5.82 -0.86
N ASN A 152 12.25 7.01 -0.41
CA ASN A 152 12.04 7.31 0.99
C ASN A 152 10.56 7.56 1.24
N GLU A 153 9.90 6.65 1.95
CA GLU A 153 8.47 6.71 2.22
C GLU A 153 8.06 7.93 3.04
N THR A 154 8.85 8.30 4.05
CA THR A 154 8.52 9.43 4.94
C THR A 154 8.53 10.77 4.21
N THR A 155 9.50 10.96 3.30
CA THR A 155 9.62 12.21 2.54
C THR A 155 8.93 12.15 1.18
N LYS A 156 8.46 10.96 0.77
CA LYS A 156 7.88 10.66 -0.56
C LYS A 156 8.81 11.09 -1.71
N ARG A 157 10.12 10.96 -1.50
CA ARG A 157 11.14 11.30 -2.48
C ARG A 157 11.73 10.05 -3.10
N LEU A 158 11.79 10.05 -4.42
CA LEU A 158 12.41 9.01 -5.23
C LEU A 158 13.70 9.56 -5.84
N TYR A 159 14.82 8.94 -5.49
CA TYR A 159 16.14 9.24 -6.06
C TYR A 159 16.46 8.21 -7.15
N LEU A 160 16.80 8.68 -8.33
CA LEU A 160 17.23 7.82 -9.43
C LEU A 160 18.76 7.79 -9.48
N ASN A 161 19.35 6.61 -9.31
CA ASN A 161 20.81 6.44 -9.36
C ASN A 161 21.36 6.34 -10.81
N SER A 162 20.48 6.41 -11.80
CA SER A 162 20.90 6.56 -13.21
C SER A 162 21.26 8.02 -13.48
N LYS A 163 22.15 8.23 -14.44
CA LYS A 163 22.43 9.59 -14.91
C LYS A 163 21.17 10.14 -15.58
N LEU A 164 20.37 10.86 -14.81
CA LEU A 164 19.34 11.69 -15.39
C LEU A 164 20.00 12.69 -16.35
N PRO A 165 19.35 13.05 -17.46
CA PRO A 165 19.85 14.11 -18.30
C PRO A 165 20.05 15.37 -17.44
N ILE A 166 21.19 16.05 -17.62
CA ILE A 166 21.44 17.31 -16.93
C ILE A 166 20.40 18.30 -17.42
N ALA A 167 19.71 18.97 -16.48
CA ALA A 167 18.78 20.02 -16.84
C ALA A 167 19.50 21.06 -17.71
N PRO A 168 18.97 21.44 -18.87
CA PRO A 168 19.53 22.52 -19.64
C PRO A 168 19.51 23.81 -18.81
N PRO A 169 20.44 24.75 -19.05
CA PRO A 169 20.46 26.01 -18.33
C PRO A 169 19.10 26.71 -18.43
N GLU A 170 18.74 27.46 -17.39
CA GLU A 170 17.50 28.25 -17.41
C GLU A 170 17.51 29.21 -18.59
N PRO A 171 16.39 29.34 -19.34
CA PRO A 171 16.30 30.27 -20.46
C PRO A 171 16.49 31.71 -19.94
N GLU A 172 17.24 32.51 -20.70
CA GLU A 172 17.34 33.94 -20.42
C GLU A 172 15.96 34.63 -20.63
N VAL A 173 15.76 35.78 -20.00
CA VAL A 173 14.51 36.52 -20.06
C VAL A 173 14.15 36.85 -21.51
N GLY A 174 13.16 36.10 -22.05
CA GLY A 174 12.69 36.26 -23.43
C GLY A 174 13.01 35.08 -24.37
N GLU A 175 13.71 34.06 -23.92
CA GLU A 175 13.91 32.80 -24.64
C GLU A 175 12.82 31.79 -24.29
N GLU A 176 12.39 30.97 -25.28
CA GLU A 176 11.49 29.86 -25.04
C GLU A 176 12.22 28.75 -24.28
N ASP A 177 11.54 28.16 -23.29
CA ASP A 177 12.09 27.01 -22.58
C ASP A 177 12.23 25.82 -23.51
N THR A 178 13.47 25.40 -23.74
CA THR A 178 13.80 24.25 -24.62
C THR A 178 13.72 22.90 -23.90
N PHE A 179 13.39 22.90 -22.59
CA PHE A 179 13.23 21.65 -21.85
C PHE A 179 11.94 20.95 -22.23
N ASP A 180 12.05 19.74 -22.76
CA ASP A 180 10.91 18.87 -23.07
C ASP A 180 10.73 17.89 -21.90
N PRO A 181 9.62 18.03 -21.11
CA PRO A 181 9.33 17.11 -20.03
C PRO A 181 9.13 15.68 -20.56
N PHE A 182 9.78 14.70 -19.95
CA PHE A 182 9.70 13.33 -20.42
C PHE A 182 8.98 12.40 -19.43
N PRO A 183 8.12 11.51 -19.95
CA PRO A 183 7.35 10.62 -19.11
C PRO A 183 8.17 9.39 -18.69
N ILE A 184 7.99 9.00 -17.44
CA ILE A 184 8.41 7.71 -16.90
C ILE A 184 7.19 6.98 -16.34
N ILE A 185 7.28 5.66 -16.21
CA ILE A 185 6.26 4.87 -15.55
C ILE A 185 6.86 4.26 -14.28
N LEU A 186 6.22 4.52 -13.17
CA LEU A 186 6.58 3.96 -11.88
C LEU A 186 5.68 2.74 -11.61
N HIS A 187 6.29 1.61 -11.35
CA HIS A 187 5.60 0.45 -10.80
C HIS A 187 5.63 0.59 -9.27
N CYS A 188 4.48 0.74 -8.65
CA CYS A 188 4.41 1.11 -7.24
C CYS A 188 3.23 0.46 -6.52
N TYR A 189 3.35 0.36 -5.20
CA TYR A 189 2.23 0.14 -4.31
C TYR A 189 1.66 1.49 -3.87
N ARG A 190 0.34 1.60 -3.92
CA ARG A 190 -0.41 2.77 -3.48
C ARG A 190 -1.31 2.39 -2.31
N ASN A 191 -1.28 3.17 -1.26
CA ASN A 191 -2.19 3.03 -0.12
C ASN A 191 -3.63 3.28 -0.56
N ILE A 192 -4.54 2.50 -0.02
CA ILE A 192 -5.96 2.73 -0.21
C ILE A 192 -6.35 4.00 0.56
N ASP A 193 -7.13 4.85 -0.09
CA ASP A 193 -7.73 6.02 0.53
C ASP A 193 -9.05 5.63 1.21
N PRO A 194 -9.14 5.68 2.55
CA PRO A 194 -10.34 5.31 3.28
C PRO A 194 -11.55 6.18 2.94
N ASP A 195 -11.33 7.42 2.49
CA ASP A 195 -12.40 8.33 2.13
C ASP A 195 -13.06 7.95 0.79
N GLN A 196 -12.32 7.29 -0.09
CA GLN A 196 -12.82 6.77 -1.37
C GLN A 196 -13.30 5.32 -1.25
N GLU A 197 -12.57 4.49 -0.50
CA GLU A 197 -12.86 3.05 -0.34
C GLU A 197 -13.55 2.76 1.01
N LEU A 198 -14.81 3.16 1.11
CA LEU A 198 -15.62 3.02 2.32
C LEU A 198 -15.76 1.57 2.84
N ARG A 199 -15.38 0.58 2.02
CA ARG A 199 -15.41 -0.84 2.40
C ARG A 199 -14.42 -1.19 3.50
N VAL A 200 -13.36 -0.40 3.68
CA VAL A 200 -12.36 -0.56 4.74
C VAL A 200 -13.03 -0.55 6.11
N TYR A 201 -14.00 0.35 6.35
CA TYR A 201 -14.74 0.42 7.61
C TYR A 201 -15.60 -0.82 7.88
N GLY A 202 -15.99 -1.53 6.82
CA GLY A 202 -16.79 -2.74 6.88
C GLY A 202 -15.98 -4.03 6.99
N ASP A 203 -14.67 -3.97 6.96
CA ASP A 203 -13.80 -5.13 7.09
C ASP A 203 -13.96 -5.81 8.45
N GLU A 204 -13.83 -7.15 8.47
CA GLU A 204 -14.08 -7.93 9.69
C GLU A 204 -13.01 -7.70 10.74
N TRP A 205 -11.75 -7.68 10.32
CA TRP A 205 -10.64 -7.47 11.24
C TRP A 205 -10.66 -6.04 11.78
N VAL A 206 -10.87 -5.02 10.93
CA VAL A 206 -10.96 -3.61 11.33
C VAL A 206 -12.06 -3.40 12.37
N ARG A 207 -13.26 -3.97 12.17
CA ARG A 207 -14.36 -3.87 13.12
C ARG A 207 -14.04 -4.49 14.48
N ARG A 208 -13.45 -5.70 14.48
CA ARG A 208 -13.08 -6.40 15.71
C ARG A 208 -11.95 -5.67 16.45
N TYR A 209 -10.94 -5.23 15.71
CA TYR A 209 -9.79 -4.54 16.26
C TYR A 209 -10.16 -3.18 16.86
N THR A 210 -10.95 -2.39 16.12
CA THR A 210 -11.51 -1.12 16.64
C THR A 210 -12.33 -1.33 17.91
N THR A 211 -13.20 -2.35 17.93
CA THR A 211 -14.00 -2.67 19.12
C THR A 211 -13.12 -3.01 20.32
N ALA A 212 -12.06 -3.79 20.11
CA ALA A 212 -11.12 -4.15 21.16
C ALA A 212 -10.32 -2.93 21.66
N LEU A 213 -9.89 -2.04 20.75
CA LEU A 213 -9.18 -0.79 21.10
C LEU A 213 -10.08 0.15 21.92
N ILE A 214 -11.34 0.33 21.51
CA ILE A 214 -12.32 1.15 22.25
C ILE A 214 -12.61 0.53 23.61
N GLY A 215 -12.78 -0.79 23.69
CA GLY A 215 -12.95 -1.52 24.96
C GLY A 215 -11.76 -1.38 25.91
N ARG A 216 -10.54 -1.44 25.37
CA ARG A 216 -9.29 -1.20 26.13
C ARG A 216 -9.22 0.23 26.66
N GLN A 217 -9.60 1.23 25.82
CA GLN A 217 -9.68 2.62 26.23
C GLN A 217 -10.71 2.83 27.34
N TRP A 218 -11.87 2.21 27.23
CA TRP A 218 -12.91 2.23 28.25
C TRP A 218 -12.40 1.64 29.58
N GLY A 219 -11.77 0.47 29.55
CA GLY A 219 -11.14 -0.13 30.72
C GLY A 219 -10.09 0.78 31.38
N SER A 220 -9.26 1.45 30.56
CA SER A 220 -8.26 2.42 31.03
C SER A 220 -8.89 3.63 31.72
N ASN A 221 -10.02 4.13 31.20
CA ASN A 221 -10.73 5.25 31.82
C ASN A 221 -11.34 4.86 33.16
N ILE A 222 -11.91 3.64 33.26
CA ILE A 222 -12.56 3.14 34.50
C ILE A 222 -11.51 2.74 35.54
N LYS A 223 -10.31 2.33 35.15
CA LYS A 223 -9.22 1.95 36.07
C LYS A 223 -8.91 3.01 37.14
N LYS A 224 -9.20 4.29 36.88
CA LYS A 224 -9.08 5.36 37.87
C LYS A 224 -9.99 5.17 39.08
N TYR A 225 -11.10 4.45 38.92
CA TYR A 225 -12.11 4.22 39.94
C TYR A 225 -12.05 2.80 40.51
N ASP A 226 -10.93 2.11 40.28
CA ASP A 226 -10.75 0.74 40.75
C ASP A 226 -10.83 0.69 42.29
N GLY A 227 -11.61 -0.25 42.82
CA GLY A 227 -11.85 -0.36 44.26
C GLY A 227 -12.94 0.56 44.83
N VAL A 228 -13.57 1.43 44.01
CA VAL A 228 -14.70 2.25 44.45
C VAL A 228 -15.94 1.36 44.56
N GLN A 229 -16.50 1.28 45.76
CA GLN A 229 -17.77 0.60 45.99
C GLN A 229 -18.94 1.51 45.62
N LEU A 230 -19.73 1.08 44.65
CA LEU A 230 -20.99 1.74 44.32
C LEU A 230 -22.04 1.45 45.39
N PRO A 231 -23.07 2.34 45.57
CA PRO A 231 -24.24 2.05 46.39
C PRO A 231 -24.88 0.74 45.95
N GLY A 232 -24.89 -0.27 46.81
CA GLY A 232 -25.37 -1.63 46.52
C GLY A 232 -24.28 -2.71 46.54
N GLY A 233 -23.04 -2.35 46.91
CA GLY A 233 -21.92 -3.32 47.12
C GLY A 233 -21.26 -3.83 45.84
N VAL A 234 -21.56 -3.22 44.71
CA VAL A 234 -20.90 -3.53 43.44
C VAL A 234 -19.57 -2.78 43.34
N THR A 235 -18.46 -3.50 43.18
CA THR A 235 -17.14 -2.91 42.91
C THR A 235 -16.95 -2.78 41.42
N LEU A 236 -16.53 -1.60 40.97
CA LEU A 236 -16.05 -1.40 39.63
C LEU A 236 -14.65 -2.03 39.50
N ASN A 237 -14.46 -2.90 38.53
CA ASN A 237 -13.20 -3.57 38.27
C ASN A 237 -12.70 -3.16 36.85
N GLY A 238 -12.16 -1.97 36.75
CA GLY A 238 -11.62 -1.41 35.51
C GLY A 238 -10.38 -2.16 35.02
N GLU A 239 -9.57 -2.68 35.95
CA GLU A 239 -8.39 -3.49 35.63
C GLU A 239 -8.76 -4.73 34.82
N ARG A 240 -9.79 -5.46 35.27
CA ARG A 240 -10.26 -6.66 34.56
C ARG A 240 -10.75 -6.37 33.17
N ILE A 241 -11.48 -5.27 32.98
CA ILE A 241 -11.96 -4.86 31.66
C ILE A 241 -10.77 -4.51 30.75
N PHE A 242 -9.82 -3.73 31.27
CA PHE A 242 -8.61 -3.39 30.55
C PHE A 242 -7.81 -4.62 30.12
N GLU A 243 -7.55 -5.54 31.03
CA GLU A 243 -6.81 -6.78 30.76
C GLU A 243 -7.53 -7.65 29.71
N GLN A 244 -8.84 -7.81 29.81
CA GLN A 244 -9.63 -8.58 28.85
C GLN A 244 -9.47 -8.03 27.43
N TYR A 245 -9.65 -6.73 27.23
CA TYR A 245 -9.52 -6.13 25.92
C TYR A 245 -8.07 -6.01 25.44
N ASN A 246 -7.13 -5.87 26.35
CA ASN A 246 -5.70 -5.90 26.01
C ASN A 246 -5.28 -7.28 25.47
N GLN A 247 -5.74 -8.36 26.10
CA GLN A 247 -5.54 -9.72 25.59
C GLN A 247 -6.21 -9.93 24.22
N GLU A 248 -7.42 -9.38 24.02
CA GLU A 248 -8.10 -9.46 22.72
C GLU A 248 -7.34 -8.68 21.64
N VAL A 249 -6.79 -7.50 21.95
CA VAL A 249 -5.93 -6.73 21.03
C VAL A 249 -4.67 -7.54 20.66
N GLN A 250 -4.03 -8.19 21.64
CA GLN A 250 -2.87 -9.05 21.37
C GLN A 250 -3.23 -10.23 20.47
N ARG A 251 -4.33 -10.91 20.76
CA ARG A 251 -4.84 -12.04 19.97
C ARG A 251 -5.14 -11.62 18.52
N LEU A 252 -5.76 -10.45 18.34
CA LEU A 252 -6.06 -9.92 17.01
C LEU A 252 -4.80 -9.50 16.25
N ASN A 253 -3.77 -9.02 16.94
CA ASN A 253 -2.47 -8.75 16.33
C ASN A 253 -1.78 -10.04 15.88
N GLU A 254 -1.79 -11.10 16.69
CA GLU A 254 -1.25 -12.40 16.30
C GLU A 254 -2.02 -13.00 15.12
N GLU A 255 -3.35 -12.90 15.14
CA GLU A 255 -4.19 -13.33 14.01
C GLU A 255 -3.87 -12.54 12.74
N PHE A 256 -3.62 -11.25 12.88
CA PHE A 256 -3.26 -10.35 11.79
C PHE A 256 -1.92 -10.74 11.17
N ASP A 257 -0.89 -10.92 11.99
CA ASP A 257 0.45 -11.31 11.51
C ASP A 257 0.46 -12.66 10.77
N LEU A 258 -0.43 -13.57 11.16
CA LEU A 258 -0.53 -14.90 10.55
C LEU A 258 -1.37 -14.93 9.26
N LYS A 259 -2.40 -14.10 9.16
CA LYS A 259 -3.40 -14.21 8.08
C LYS A 259 -3.41 -13.08 7.09
N TYR A 260 -3.11 -11.86 7.54
CA TYR A 260 -3.41 -10.64 6.79
C TYR A 260 -2.18 -9.80 6.47
N LYS A 261 -1.06 -10.07 7.12
CA LYS A 261 0.16 -9.30 6.91
C LYS A 261 0.73 -9.54 5.52
N LEU A 262 1.15 -8.48 4.86
CA LEU A 262 1.92 -8.55 3.63
C LEU A 262 3.20 -9.37 3.85
N PRO A 263 3.54 -10.32 2.97
CA PRO A 263 4.82 -11.02 3.06
C PRO A 263 5.96 -10.00 3.04
N GLY A 264 6.87 -10.10 4.02
CA GLY A 264 7.99 -9.16 4.16
C GLY A 264 8.93 -9.07 2.95
N GLU A 265 8.85 -10.03 2.03
CA GLU A 265 9.61 -10.03 0.77
C GLU A 265 9.09 -9.01 -0.26
N MET A 266 7.85 -8.50 -0.10
CA MET A 266 7.28 -7.50 -1.03
C MET A 266 7.90 -6.10 -0.87
N PHE A 267 8.57 -5.81 0.24
CA PHE A 267 9.22 -4.53 0.49
C PHE A 267 10.75 -4.58 0.44
N ALA A 268 11.34 -5.74 0.13
CA ALA A 268 12.79 -5.99 0.20
C ALA A 268 13.45 -6.19 -1.18
N LEU A 269 12.94 -5.52 -2.23
CA LEU A 269 13.57 -5.54 -3.55
C LEU A 269 14.11 -4.18 -3.94
#